data_0dea368d2b5060e60251667719740b75
#
_entry.id   0dea368d2b5060e60251667719740b75
#
_cell.length_a   1.000
_cell.length_b   1.000
_cell.length_c   1.000
_cell.angle_alpha   90.00
_cell.angle_beta   90.00
_cell.angle_gamma   90.00
#
_symmetry.space_group_name_H-M   'P 1'
#
loop_
_entity.id
_entity.type
_entity.pdbx_description
1 polymer ?
#
loop_
_entity_poly.entity_id
_entity_poly.type
_entity_poly.pdbx_seq_one_letter_code
_entity_poly.pdbx_strand_id
1 'polypeptide(L)'
;MAAPSLPELFHIGWVVRDCAAAQLELSARLGAGPFLSMGDDSTFDQTLVHGKPVPFSLKIAFGQLGGVLLELLQPLDDRSPHAEFLAERGEGMHHLAYVVADFDDQVAAIRAADPAAHLLVDGTGPGNPFRWVYVDGGNAHGTVIELWERTPQSEALCTSVLDLLR
;
A
#
# COMPACT_ATOMS: atom_id res chain seq x y z
N MET A 1 16.90 -1.75 -21.12
CA MET A 1 16.18 -0.72 -20.33
C MET A 1 16.96 -0.46 -19.05
N ALA A 2 16.90 0.77 -18.51
CA ALA A 2 17.50 1.06 -17.22
C ALA A 2 16.77 0.27 -16.11
N ALA A 3 17.50 -0.07 -15.04
CA ALA A 3 16.89 -0.65 -13.85
C ALA A 3 15.91 0.36 -13.23
N PRO A 4 14.84 -0.10 -12.55
CA PRO A 4 13.97 0.81 -11.83
C PRO A 4 14.77 1.61 -10.81
N SER A 5 14.48 2.91 -10.71
CA SER A 5 15.12 3.83 -9.77
C SER A 5 14.05 4.44 -8.89
N LEU A 6 13.65 3.70 -7.86
CA LEU A 6 12.62 4.14 -6.93
C LEU A 6 13.14 5.31 -6.07
N PRO A 7 12.30 6.30 -5.77
CA PRO A 7 12.64 7.41 -4.88
C PRO A 7 12.73 6.94 -3.41
N GLU A 8 12.66 7.90 -2.48
CA GLU A 8 12.58 7.60 -1.06
C GLU A 8 11.31 6.78 -0.73
N LEU A 9 11.47 5.80 0.17
CA LEU A 9 10.37 4.98 0.66
C LEU A 9 9.34 5.89 1.36
N PHE A 10 8.08 5.80 0.95
CA PHE A 10 7.01 6.57 1.56
C PHE A 10 6.45 5.87 2.80
N HIS A 11 6.02 4.60 2.65
CA HIS A 11 5.55 3.82 3.79
C HIS A 11 5.77 2.31 3.60
N ILE A 12 5.61 1.58 4.70
CA ILE A 12 5.52 0.12 4.72
C ILE A 12 4.06 -0.26 5.01
N GLY A 13 3.45 -1.01 4.11
CA GLY A 13 2.12 -1.59 4.32
C GLY A 13 2.20 -2.86 5.17
N TRP A 14 1.37 -2.92 6.22
CA TRP A 14 1.32 -4.03 7.15
C TRP A 14 -0.11 -4.54 7.29
N VAL A 15 -0.37 -5.76 6.85
CA VAL A 15 -1.69 -6.38 6.94
C VAL A 15 -1.91 -6.92 8.34
N VAL A 16 -3.07 -6.59 8.92
CA VAL A 16 -3.48 -6.97 10.27
C VAL A 16 -4.92 -7.47 10.30
N ARG A 17 -5.27 -8.28 11.30
CA ARG A 17 -6.64 -8.77 11.51
C ARG A 17 -7.54 -7.70 12.11
N ASP A 18 -6.96 -6.85 12.97
CA ASP A 18 -7.65 -5.79 13.69
C ASP A 18 -6.72 -4.59 13.86
N CYS A 19 -7.05 -3.49 13.18
CA CYS A 19 -6.24 -2.27 13.23
C CYS A 19 -6.15 -1.68 14.64
N ALA A 20 -7.23 -1.73 15.43
CA ALA A 20 -7.21 -1.15 16.77
C ALA A 20 -6.32 -1.97 17.72
N ALA A 21 -6.42 -3.29 17.66
CA ALA A 21 -5.55 -4.18 18.43
C ALA A 21 -4.07 -4.03 18.03
N ALA A 22 -3.79 -3.98 16.72
CA ALA A 22 -2.44 -3.82 16.20
C ALA A 22 -1.81 -2.48 16.61
N GLN A 23 -2.55 -1.38 16.60
CA GLN A 23 -2.08 -0.07 17.07
C GLN A 23 -1.63 -0.14 18.55
N LEU A 24 -2.45 -0.76 19.41
CA LEU A 24 -2.13 -0.92 20.84
C LEU A 24 -0.89 -1.81 21.04
N GLU A 25 -0.82 -2.92 20.32
CA GLU A 25 0.30 -3.85 20.43
C GLU A 25 1.62 -3.23 19.94
N LEU A 26 1.62 -2.61 18.75
CA LEU A 26 2.81 -1.97 18.19
C LEU A 26 3.27 -0.79 19.04
N SER A 27 2.35 -0.01 19.60
CA SER A 27 2.70 1.06 20.54
C SER A 27 3.35 0.52 21.80
N ALA A 28 2.78 -0.52 22.40
CA ALA A 28 3.27 -1.09 23.65
C ALA A 28 4.61 -1.81 23.49
N ARG A 29 4.83 -2.52 22.36
CA ARG A 29 6.03 -3.33 22.14
C ARG A 29 7.17 -2.61 21.45
N LEU A 30 6.85 -1.71 20.52
CA LEU A 30 7.84 -1.08 19.65
C LEU A 30 7.87 0.43 19.77
N GLY A 31 7.00 1.04 20.58
CA GLY A 31 6.89 2.50 20.68
C GLY A 31 6.37 3.14 19.39
N ALA A 32 5.62 2.37 18.57
CA ALA A 32 5.01 2.92 17.35
C ALA A 32 3.88 3.89 17.68
N GLY A 33 3.70 4.89 16.85
CA GLY A 33 2.65 5.90 16.98
C GLY A 33 3.21 7.32 17.01
N PRO A 34 2.36 8.34 17.05
CA PRO A 34 0.90 8.24 17.09
C PRO A 34 0.32 7.53 15.85
N PHE A 35 -0.96 7.10 15.94
CA PHE A 35 -1.68 6.51 14.81
C PHE A 35 -2.84 7.42 14.39
N LEU A 36 -3.07 7.51 13.08
CA LEU A 36 -4.16 8.22 12.44
C LEU A 36 -5.03 7.22 11.66
N SER A 37 -6.27 7.02 12.06
CA SER A 37 -7.23 6.22 11.28
C SER A 37 -7.80 7.05 10.13
N MET A 38 -7.89 6.45 8.93
CA MET A 38 -8.35 7.10 7.70
C MET A 38 -9.89 7.06 7.54
N GLY A 39 -10.62 7.13 8.63
CA GLY A 39 -12.09 7.02 8.65
C GLY A 39 -12.56 5.60 8.98
N ASP A 40 -13.86 5.37 8.81
CA ASP A 40 -14.44 4.10 9.24
C ASP A 40 -14.11 2.97 8.28
N ASP A 41 -14.31 3.15 6.97
CA ASP A 41 -14.02 2.14 5.95
C ASP A 41 -13.62 2.80 4.63
N SER A 42 -12.49 2.40 4.06
CA SER A 42 -12.05 2.82 2.74
C SER A 42 -12.51 1.80 1.70
N THR A 43 -13.37 2.23 0.77
CA THR A 43 -13.89 1.37 -0.31
C THR A 43 -13.20 1.70 -1.63
N PHE A 44 -12.75 0.67 -2.33
CA PHE A 44 -12.04 0.73 -3.59
C PHE A 44 -12.91 0.12 -4.69
N ASP A 45 -13.84 0.90 -5.24
CA ASP A 45 -14.84 0.42 -6.21
C ASP A 45 -14.31 0.31 -7.64
N GLN A 46 -13.29 1.07 -7.98
CA GLN A 46 -12.75 1.23 -9.35
C GLN A 46 -11.37 0.57 -9.48
N THR A 47 -11.24 -0.64 -8.95
CA THR A 47 -9.98 -1.39 -8.97
C THR A 47 -10.09 -2.69 -9.75
N LEU A 48 -8.98 -3.10 -10.37
CA LEU A 48 -8.80 -4.45 -10.87
C LEU A 48 -7.91 -5.22 -9.91
N VAL A 49 -8.38 -6.36 -9.43
CA VAL A 49 -7.58 -7.32 -8.67
C VAL A 49 -7.31 -8.52 -9.58
N HIS A 50 -6.04 -8.87 -9.78
CA HIS A 50 -5.63 -9.87 -10.77
C HIS A 50 -6.25 -9.64 -12.17
N GLY A 51 -6.36 -8.38 -12.58
CA GLY A 51 -6.92 -7.96 -13.86
C GLY A 51 -8.44 -8.07 -13.99
N LYS A 52 -9.17 -8.32 -12.90
CA LYS A 52 -10.64 -8.41 -12.89
C LYS A 52 -11.22 -7.28 -12.05
N PRO A 53 -12.35 -6.67 -12.46
CA PRO A 53 -13.05 -5.69 -11.64
C PRO A 53 -13.51 -6.33 -10.32
N VAL A 54 -12.91 -5.90 -9.22
CA VAL A 54 -13.22 -6.41 -7.88
C VAL A 54 -13.22 -5.24 -6.90
N PRO A 55 -14.38 -4.77 -6.43
CA PRO A 55 -14.44 -3.82 -5.34
C PRO A 55 -14.10 -4.51 -4.02
N PHE A 56 -13.36 -3.82 -3.16
CA PHE A 56 -13.01 -4.29 -1.82
C PHE A 56 -12.99 -3.13 -0.82
N SER A 57 -12.99 -3.46 0.45
CA SER A 57 -12.95 -2.48 1.53
C SER A 57 -11.87 -2.81 2.55
N LEU A 58 -11.23 -1.75 3.05
CA LEU A 58 -10.18 -1.82 4.06
C LEU A 58 -10.46 -0.84 5.19
N LYS A 59 -10.08 -1.19 6.40
CA LYS A 59 -9.80 -0.21 7.44
C LYS A 59 -8.31 0.12 7.39
N ILE A 60 -8.00 1.42 7.34
CA ILE A 60 -6.62 1.90 7.17
C ILE A 60 -6.25 2.81 8.34
N ALA A 61 -5.05 2.63 8.87
CA ALA A 61 -4.45 3.55 9.83
C ALA A 61 -2.98 3.78 9.50
N PHE A 62 -2.56 5.04 9.52
CA PHE A 62 -1.14 5.40 9.43
C PHE A 62 -0.56 5.64 10.81
N GLY A 63 0.72 5.26 11.01
CA GLY A 63 1.46 5.49 12.23
C GLY A 63 2.95 5.58 11.97
N GLN A 64 3.72 5.97 12.98
CA GLN A 64 5.17 6.03 12.87
C GLN A 64 5.83 4.93 13.69
N LEU A 65 6.89 4.34 13.13
CA LEU A 65 7.83 3.47 13.85
C LEU A 65 9.25 3.99 13.63
N GLY A 66 9.77 4.74 14.60
CA GLY A 66 11.02 5.46 14.41
C GLY A 66 10.92 6.48 13.27
N GLY A 67 11.79 6.36 12.26
CA GLY A 67 11.75 7.21 11.06
C GLY A 67 10.93 6.66 9.90
N VAL A 68 10.15 5.59 10.10
CA VAL A 68 9.40 4.90 9.04
C VAL A 68 7.90 5.10 9.24
N LEU A 69 7.19 5.47 8.17
CA LEU A 69 5.73 5.50 8.15
C LEU A 69 5.20 4.07 7.95
N LEU A 70 4.28 3.65 8.81
CA LEU A 70 3.54 2.41 8.69
C LEU A 70 2.12 2.69 8.19
N GLU A 71 1.64 1.86 7.27
CA GLU A 71 0.23 1.77 6.92
C GLU A 71 -0.32 0.43 7.40
N LEU A 72 -1.23 0.44 8.37
CA LEU A 72 -1.94 -0.74 8.82
C LEU A 72 -3.18 -0.95 7.95
N LEU A 73 -3.35 -2.18 7.44
CA LEU A 73 -4.43 -2.54 6.52
C LEU A 73 -5.20 -3.73 7.08
N GLN A 74 -6.44 -3.49 7.45
CA GLN A 74 -7.36 -4.55 7.88
C GLN A 74 -8.37 -4.81 6.76
N PRO A 75 -8.35 -5.99 6.12
CA PRO A 75 -9.40 -6.38 5.17
C PRO A 75 -10.76 -6.46 5.86
N LEU A 76 -11.78 -5.88 5.22
CA LEU A 76 -13.17 -5.93 5.70
C LEU A 76 -14.02 -6.94 4.92
N ASP A 77 -13.45 -7.49 3.86
CA ASP A 77 -14.03 -8.57 3.04
C ASP A 77 -12.91 -9.53 2.57
N ASP A 78 -13.29 -10.59 1.88
CA ASP A 78 -12.39 -11.64 1.40
C ASP A 78 -11.89 -11.43 -0.04
N ARG A 79 -12.15 -10.27 -0.64
CA ARG A 79 -11.92 -10.00 -2.07
C ARG A 79 -10.63 -9.25 -2.35
N SER A 80 -10.03 -8.64 -1.34
CA SER A 80 -8.81 -7.86 -1.50
C SER A 80 -7.56 -8.76 -1.50
N PRO A 81 -6.46 -8.34 -2.15
CA PRO A 81 -5.19 -9.05 -2.04
C PRO A 81 -4.63 -9.03 -0.60
N HIS A 82 -5.05 -8.10 0.23
CA HIS A 82 -4.73 -8.09 1.66
C HIS A 82 -5.42 -9.23 2.40
N ALA A 83 -6.67 -9.57 2.02
CA ALA A 83 -7.37 -10.73 2.58
C ALA A 83 -6.71 -12.04 2.13
N GLU A 84 -6.29 -12.13 0.86
CA GLU A 84 -5.51 -13.26 0.35
C GLU A 84 -4.20 -13.43 1.13
N PHE A 85 -3.44 -12.35 1.29
CA PHE A 85 -2.20 -12.34 2.08
C PHE A 85 -2.44 -12.81 3.52
N LEU A 86 -3.47 -12.26 4.18
CA LEU A 86 -3.81 -12.60 5.55
C LEU A 86 -4.18 -14.07 5.73
N ALA A 87 -4.88 -14.64 4.74
CA ALA A 87 -5.26 -16.06 4.73
C ALA A 87 -4.06 -16.98 4.51
N GLU A 88 -3.13 -16.61 3.63
CA GLU A 88 -2.00 -17.45 3.27
C GLU A 88 -0.81 -17.34 4.22
N ARG A 89 -0.52 -16.12 4.69
CA ARG A 89 0.72 -15.79 5.43
C ARG A 89 0.48 -15.31 6.86
N GLY A 90 -0.76 -14.95 7.20
CA GLY A 90 -1.07 -14.30 8.47
C GLY A 90 -0.75 -12.81 8.45
N GLU A 91 -0.66 -12.19 9.62
CA GLU A 91 -0.34 -10.77 9.78
C GLU A 91 1.13 -10.49 9.47
N GLY A 92 1.42 -9.35 8.85
CA GLY A 92 2.78 -8.96 8.55
C GLY A 92 2.96 -7.95 7.44
N MET A 93 4.23 -7.69 7.12
CA MET A 93 4.61 -6.76 6.07
C MET A 93 4.15 -7.27 4.69
N HIS A 94 3.39 -6.44 3.98
CA HIS A 94 2.81 -6.75 2.68
C HIS A 94 3.52 -6.02 1.54
N HIS A 95 3.70 -4.71 1.65
CA HIS A 95 4.24 -3.90 0.56
C HIS A 95 5.17 -2.78 1.03
N LEU A 96 5.96 -2.29 0.07
CA LEU A 96 6.74 -1.07 0.15
C LEU A 96 6.16 -0.05 -0.83
N ALA A 97 5.82 1.15 -0.36
CA ALA A 97 5.15 2.18 -1.15
C ALA A 97 6.08 3.33 -1.53
N TYR A 98 5.92 3.79 -2.77
CA TYR A 98 6.69 4.89 -3.34
C TYR A 98 5.78 5.85 -4.11
N VAL A 99 6.05 7.16 -3.99
CA VAL A 99 5.35 8.20 -4.76
C VAL A 99 6.25 8.62 -5.92
N VAL A 100 5.86 8.29 -7.14
CA VAL A 100 6.70 8.41 -8.34
C VAL A 100 6.17 9.45 -9.33
N ALA A 101 7.06 10.24 -9.93
CA ALA A 101 6.70 11.21 -10.97
C ALA A 101 6.49 10.52 -12.33
N ASP A 102 7.32 9.54 -12.65
CA ASP A 102 7.34 8.82 -13.93
C ASP A 102 6.60 7.49 -13.80
N PHE A 103 5.32 7.54 -13.43
CA PHE A 103 4.53 6.39 -13.01
C PHE A 103 4.56 5.23 -14.02
N ASP A 104 4.24 5.50 -15.29
CA ASP A 104 4.19 4.46 -16.33
C ASP A 104 5.58 3.86 -16.61
N ASP A 105 6.63 4.69 -16.59
CA ASP A 105 8.01 4.25 -16.79
C ASP A 105 8.50 3.37 -15.64
N GLN A 106 8.15 3.70 -14.39
CA GLN A 106 8.50 2.88 -13.23
C GLN A 106 7.77 1.54 -13.25
N VAL A 107 6.48 1.51 -13.56
CA VAL A 107 5.72 0.26 -13.73
C VAL A 107 6.34 -0.60 -14.82
N ALA A 108 6.66 -0.01 -15.96
CA ALA A 108 7.30 -0.71 -17.08
C ALA A 108 8.70 -1.24 -16.71
N ALA A 109 9.50 -0.44 -15.98
CA ALA A 109 10.85 -0.82 -15.57
C ALA A 109 10.84 -2.00 -14.57
N ILE A 110 9.94 -2.00 -13.57
CA ILE A 110 9.79 -3.10 -12.62
C ILE A 110 9.41 -4.39 -13.36
N ARG A 111 8.39 -4.33 -14.23
CA ARG A 111 7.96 -5.49 -15.01
C ARG A 111 9.00 -6.02 -15.99
N ALA A 112 9.85 -5.14 -16.50
CA ALA A 112 10.95 -5.54 -17.38
C ALA A 112 12.14 -6.14 -16.63
N ALA A 113 12.36 -5.71 -15.38
CA ALA A 113 13.41 -6.25 -14.53
C ALA A 113 13.06 -7.65 -13.99
N ASP A 114 11.78 -7.94 -13.81
CA ASP A 114 11.29 -9.24 -13.39
C ASP A 114 10.17 -9.73 -14.32
N PRO A 115 10.44 -10.72 -15.19
CA PRO A 115 9.43 -11.27 -16.10
C PRO A 115 8.22 -11.93 -15.39
N ALA A 116 8.34 -12.28 -14.11
CA ALA A 116 7.25 -12.81 -13.31
C ALA A 116 6.39 -11.69 -12.67
N ALA A 117 6.87 -10.44 -12.71
CA ALA A 117 6.13 -9.32 -12.13
C ALA A 117 4.80 -9.08 -12.85
N HIS A 118 3.75 -8.96 -12.07
CA HIS A 118 2.40 -8.70 -12.55
C HIS A 118 1.70 -7.66 -11.66
N LEU A 119 0.66 -7.04 -12.22
CA LEU A 119 -0.18 -6.14 -11.44
C LEU A 119 -1.13 -6.97 -10.57
N LEU A 120 -0.88 -6.94 -9.26
CA LEU A 120 -1.74 -7.54 -8.26
C LEU A 120 -3.01 -6.71 -8.10
N VAL A 121 -2.85 -5.38 -8.02
CA VAL A 121 -3.94 -4.40 -8.05
C VAL A 121 -3.63 -3.32 -9.09
N ASP A 122 -4.65 -2.93 -9.82
CA ASP A 122 -4.64 -1.78 -10.70
C ASP A 122 -5.74 -0.80 -10.28
N GLY A 123 -5.32 0.30 -9.66
CA GLY A 123 -6.15 1.44 -9.25
C GLY A 123 -6.03 2.63 -10.20
N THR A 124 -5.75 2.42 -11.48
CA THR A 124 -5.63 3.49 -12.47
C THR A 124 -6.96 3.90 -13.09
N GLY A 125 -8.06 3.23 -12.74
CA GLY A 125 -9.39 3.50 -13.26
C GLY A 125 -9.93 4.88 -12.87
N PRO A 126 -10.91 5.38 -13.65
CA PRO A 126 -11.57 6.65 -13.35
C PRO A 126 -12.28 6.59 -11.99
N GLY A 127 -12.25 7.68 -11.24
CA GLY A 127 -12.87 7.76 -9.91
C GLY A 127 -11.89 7.62 -8.76
N ASN A 128 -10.69 7.08 -8.97
CA ASN A 128 -9.62 7.15 -7.99
C ASN A 128 -9.02 8.57 -7.96
N PRO A 129 -8.60 9.07 -6.78
CA PRO A 129 -8.06 10.42 -6.64
C PRO A 129 -6.72 10.62 -7.36
N PHE A 130 -5.96 9.54 -7.55
CA PHE A 130 -4.73 9.44 -8.34
C PHE A 130 -4.54 7.98 -8.76
N ARG A 131 -3.66 7.73 -9.73
CA ARG A 131 -3.35 6.37 -10.16
C ARG A 131 -2.43 5.68 -9.15
N TRP A 132 -2.72 4.43 -8.87
CA TRP A 132 -1.88 3.60 -8.01
C TRP A 132 -1.93 2.13 -8.45
N VAL A 133 -0.87 1.39 -8.17
CA VAL A 133 -0.80 -0.04 -8.49
C VAL A 133 -0.05 -0.80 -7.40
N TYR A 134 -0.39 -2.07 -7.22
CA TYR A 134 0.48 -3.04 -6.60
C TYR A 134 1.13 -3.91 -7.68
N VAL A 135 2.46 -3.97 -7.67
CA VAL A 135 3.24 -4.86 -8.51
C VAL A 135 3.81 -5.96 -7.62
N ASP A 136 3.37 -7.20 -7.84
CA ASP A 136 4.01 -8.35 -7.23
C ASP A 136 5.19 -8.75 -8.10
N GLY A 137 6.39 -8.70 -7.51
CA GLY A 137 7.64 -9.05 -8.18
C GLY A 137 7.92 -10.55 -8.20
N GLY A 138 6.97 -11.42 -7.84
CA GLY A 138 7.08 -12.89 -7.91
C GLY A 138 8.33 -13.53 -7.31
N ASN A 139 9.50 -12.91 -7.52
CA ASN A 139 10.82 -13.35 -7.08
C ASN A 139 11.53 -12.38 -6.15
N ALA A 140 11.01 -11.19 -5.92
CA ALA A 140 11.63 -10.17 -5.06
C ALA A 140 11.37 -10.46 -3.58
N HIS A 141 11.66 -11.69 -3.14
CA HIS A 141 11.51 -12.15 -1.75
C HIS A 141 10.06 -12.01 -1.21
N GLY A 142 9.06 -12.03 -2.11
CA GLY A 142 7.65 -11.94 -1.78
C GLY A 142 7.18 -10.55 -1.36
N THR A 143 7.95 -9.51 -1.68
CA THR A 143 7.57 -8.12 -1.38
C THR A 143 6.80 -7.51 -2.54
N VAL A 144 5.62 -7.02 -2.28
CA VAL A 144 4.82 -6.22 -3.23
C VAL A 144 5.35 -4.79 -3.23
N ILE A 145 5.46 -4.19 -4.42
CA ILE A 145 5.79 -2.77 -4.59
C ILE A 145 4.51 -2.01 -4.89
N GLU A 146 4.20 -1.03 -4.06
CA GLU A 146 3.14 -0.07 -4.33
C GLU A 146 3.71 1.18 -4.98
N LEU A 147 3.11 1.61 -6.07
CA LEU A 147 3.42 2.89 -6.71
C LEU A 147 2.19 3.80 -6.68
N TRP A 148 2.37 5.00 -6.18
CA TRP A 148 1.42 6.11 -6.28
C TRP A 148 1.92 7.10 -7.31
N GLU A 149 1.05 7.50 -8.23
CA GLU A 149 1.36 8.59 -9.13
C GLU A 149 1.50 9.91 -8.35
N ARG A 150 2.60 10.63 -8.59
CA ARG A 150 2.81 11.96 -8.00
C ARG A 150 1.89 12.97 -8.65
N THR A 151 0.87 13.39 -7.95
CA THR A 151 -0.08 14.41 -8.33
C THR A 151 -0.29 15.39 -7.18
N PRO A 152 -0.89 16.58 -7.39
CA PRO A 152 -1.25 17.45 -6.27
C PRO A 152 -2.12 16.77 -5.21
N GLN A 153 -2.97 15.81 -5.62
CA GLN A 153 -3.85 15.06 -4.72
C GLN A 153 -3.05 14.06 -3.87
N SER A 154 -2.16 13.27 -4.48
CA SER A 154 -1.32 12.33 -3.73
C SER A 154 -0.36 13.06 -2.80
N GLU A 155 0.25 14.16 -3.25
CA GLU A 155 1.13 15.00 -2.41
C GLU A 155 0.39 15.63 -1.23
N ALA A 156 -0.85 16.09 -1.43
CA ALA A 156 -1.68 16.63 -0.36
C ALA A 156 -2.01 15.55 0.69
N LEU A 157 -2.32 14.33 0.26
CA LEU A 157 -2.57 13.20 1.16
C LEU A 157 -1.30 12.85 1.95
N CYS A 158 -0.15 12.71 1.28
CA CYS A 158 1.13 12.43 1.94
C CYS A 158 1.46 13.49 3.00
N THR A 159 1.32 14.78 2.65
CA THR A 159 1.57 15.89 3.56
C THR A 159 0.62 15.83 4.77
N SER A 160 -0.67 15.62 4.53
CA SER A 160 -1.66 15.52 5.60
C SER A 160 -1.36 14.40 6.59
N VAL A 161 -1.00 13.23 6.08
CA VAL A 161 -0.62 12.08 6.93
C VAL A 161 0.62 12.39 7.75
N LEU A 162 1.67 12.93 7.13
CA LEU A 162 2.92 13.26 7.82
C LEU A 162 2.74 14.37 8.85
N ASP A 163 1.93 15.39 8.57
CA ASP A 163 1.71 16.52 9.49
C ASP A 163 0.88 16.12 10.72
N LEU A 164 -0.07 15.20 10.55
CA LEU A 164 -0.89 14.70 11.66
C LEU A 164 -0.14 13.72 12.59
N LEU A 165 0.99 13.18 12.13
CA LEU A 165 1.82 12.25 12.88
C LEU A 165 3.07 12.92 13.52
N ARG A 166 3.26 14.22 13.33
CA ARG A 166 4.34 15.02 13.96
C ARG A 166 3.94 15.56 15.30
#